data_8e2f2063081b0acc69f68ec1f96f9c85
#
_entry.id   8e2f2063081b0acc69f68ec1f96f9c85
#
_cell.length_a   1.000
_cell.length_b   1.000
_cell.length_c   1.000
_cell.angle_alpha   90.00
_cell.angle_beta   90.00
_cell.angle_gamma   90.00
#
_symmetry.space_group_name_H-M   'P 1'
#
loop_
_entity.id
_entity.type
_entity.pdbx_description
1 polymer ?
#
loop_
_entity_poly.entity_id
_entity_poly.type
_entity_poly.pdbx_seq_one_letter_code
_entity_poly.pdbx_strand_id
1 'polypeptide(L)' 'MKIQVGDLVEWIEPESVYDVGIVVGWNYQGYPRIWWAHDQEFGACNIEYLGKHLFVIGGSHECR' A
#
# COMPACT_ATOMS: atom_id res chain seq x y z
N MET A 1 4.73 9.03 -9.74
CA MET A 1 3.95 8.96 -8.51
C MET A 1 4.77 8.33 -7.40
N LYS A 2 4.66 8.86 -6.23
CA LYS A 2 5.47 8.39 -5.10
C LYS A 2 4.61 7.79 -4.01
N ILE A 3 5.20 6.84 -3.30
CA ILE A 3 4.56 6.24 -2.15
C ILE A 3 5.51 6.44 -0.94
N GLN A 4 4.94 6.76 0.20
CA GLN A 4 5.71 7.12 1.39
C GLN A 4 5.17 6.41 2.62
N VAL A 5 6.04 6.24 3.61
CA VAL A 5 5.61 5.71 4.89
C VAL A 5 4.50 6.57 5.45
N GLY A 6 3.44 5.93 5.91
CA GLY A 6 2.26 6.61 6.42
C GLY A 6 1.14 6.76 5.41
N ASP A 7 1.41 6.47 4.14
CA ASP A 7 0.37 6.54 3.12
C ASP A 7 -0.63 5.42 3.31
N LEU A 8 -1.90 5.76 3.11
CA LEU A 8 -2.94 4.75 3.02
C LEU A 8 -3.03 4.28 1.57
N VAL A 9 -3.12 2.98 1.39
CA VAL A 9 -3.18 2.39 0.07
C VAL A 9 -4.33 1.40 0.01
N GLU A 10 -4.79 1.14 -1.20
CA GLU A 10 -5.79 0.10 -1.42
C GLU A 10 -5.32 -0.83 -2.51
N TRP A 11 -5.71 -2.07 -2.38
CA TRP A 11 -5.42 -3.10 -3.36
C TRP A 11 -6.73 -3.52 -4.01
N ILE A 12 -6.79 -3.40 -5.32
CA ILE A 12 -8.00 -3.72 -6.06
C ILE A 12 -7.65 -4.68 -7.18
N GLU A 13 -8.28 -5.83 -7.16
CA GLU A 13 -8.17 -6.80 -8.23
C GLU A 13 -9.56 -7.21 -8.67
N PRO A 14 -9.76 -7.41 -9.98
CA PRO A 14 -11.11 -7.71 -10.48
C PRO A 14 -11.76 -8.95 -9.87
N GLU A 15 -10.95 -9.95 -9.54
CA GLU A 15 -11.49 -11.22 -9.05
C GLU A 15 -10.97 -11.56 -7.67
N SER A 16 -10.48 -10.57 -6.95
CA SER A 16 -9.83 -10.82 -5.70
C SER A 16 -10.39 -9.93 -4.62
N VAL A 17 -9.91 -10.15 -3.40
CA VAL A 17 -10.36 -9.40 -2.25
C VAL A 17 -9.80 -7.99 -2.28
N TYR A 18 -10.68 -7.04 -2.05
CA TYR A 18 -10.28 -5.67 -1.84
C TYR A 18 -9.65 -5.53 -0.45
N ASP A 19 -8.56 -4.84 -0.36
CA ASP A 19 -7.91 -4.62 0.92
C ASP A 19 -7.38 -3.20 1.00
N VAL A 20 -7.24 -2.73 2.23
CA VAL A 20 -6.70 -1.41 2.52
C VAL A 20 -5.55 -1.61 3.49
N GLY A 21 -4.51 -0.83 3.32
CA GLY A 21 -3.36 -0.93 4.20
C GLY A 21 -2.68 0.39 4.41
N ILE A 22 -1.65 0.36 5.24
CA ILE A 22 -0.83 1.54 5.49
C ILE A 22 0.63 1.15 5.28
N VAL A 23 1.36 2.04 4.61
CA VAL A 23 2.78 1.81 4.35
C VAL A 23 3.54 2.04 5.64
N VAL A 24 4.27 1.03 6.09
CA VAL A 24 5.00 1.11 7.36
C VAL A 24 6.50 1.15 7.17
N GLY A 25 6.99 0.89 5.98
CA GLY A 25 8.43 0.92 5.73
C GLY A 25 8.74 0.35 4.37
N TRP A 26 9.94 -0.16 4.23
CA TRP A 26 10.43 -0.72 2.98
C TRP A 26 11.14 -2.03 3.28
N ASN A 27 11.08 -2.97 2.35
CA ASN A 27 11.82 -4.20 2.55
C ASN A 27 13.22 -4.07 1.93
N TYR A 28 13.99 -5.15 2.00
CA TYR A 28 15.37 -5.10 1.52
C TYR A 28 15.46 -4.95 0.00
N GLN A 29 14.36 -5.22 -0.72
CA GLN A 29 14.32 -5.06 -2.16
C GLN A 29 13.88 -3.65 -2.56
N GLY A 30 13.55 -2.80 -1.60
CA GLY A 30 13.08 -1.46 -1.89
C GLY A 30 11.59 -1.36 -2.18
N TYR A 31 10.83 -2.41 -1.90
CA TYR A 31 9.40 -2.41 -2.07
C TYR A 31 8.73 -1.93 -0.79
N PRO A 32 7.57 -1.24 -0.89
CA PRO A 32 6.88 -0.79 0.30
C PRO A 32 6.37 -1.96 1.12
N ARG A 33 6.61 -1.88 2.40
CA ARG A 33 6.06 -2.82 3.36
C ARG A 33 4.77 -2.24 3.88
N ILE A 34 3.70 -3.03 3.83
CA ILE A 34 2.36 -2.54 4.07
C ILE A 34 1.69 -3.42 5.12
N TRP A 35 1.04 -2.77 6.08
CA TRP A 35 0.16 -3.47 7.00
C TRP A 35 -1.22 -3.54 6.35
N TRP A 36 -1.65 -4.76 6.04
CA TRP A 36 -2.92 -4.98 5.36
C TRP A 36 -4.00 -5.24 6.39
N ALA A 37 -5.04 -4.42 6.38
CA ALA A 37 -6.07 -4.46 7.40
C ALA A 37 -6.93 -5.72 7.33
N HIS A 38 -7.28 -6.13 6.12
CA HIS A 38 -8.13 -7.30 5.95
C HIS A 38 -7.46 -8.56 6.46
N ASP A 39 -6.20 -8.75 6.07
CA ASP A 39 -5.46 -9.94 6.45
C ASP A 39 -4.83 -9.82 7.82
N GLN A 40 -4.72 -8.60 8.34
CA GLN A 40 -4.08 -8.32 9.62
C GLN A 40 -2.65 -8.84 9.65
N GLU A 41 -1.91 -8.58 8.58
CA GLU A 41 -0.52 -8.99 8.52
C GLU A 41 0.25 -8.06 7.60
N PHE A 42 1.58 -8.12 7.71
CA PHE A 42 2.47 -7.32 6.89
C PHE A 42 2.73 -8.03 5.57
N GLY A 43 2.87 -7.24 4.51
CA GLY A 43 3.27 -7.79 3.24
C GLY A 43 3.88 -6.70 2.40
N ALA A 44 4.90 -7.06 1.61
CA ALA A 44 5.51 -6.12 0.67
C ALA A 44 4.83 -6.24 -0.67
N CYS A 45 4.79 -5.14 -1.41
CA CYS A 45 4.15 -5.11 -2.70
C CYS A 45 5.10 -4.52 -3.72
N ASN A 46 5.24 -5.17 -4.87
CA ASN A 46 6.10 -4.67 -5.93
C ASN A 46 5.56 -3.32 -6.39
N ILE A 47 6.47 -2.35 -6.48
CA ILE A 47 6.10 -0.98 -6.84
C ILE A 47 5.48 -0.90 -8.25
N GLU A 48 5.73 -1.91 -9.07
CA GLU A 48 5.17 -1.93 -10.42
C GLU A 48 3.66 -2.02 -10.42
N TYR A 49 3.06 -2.45 -9.33
CA TYR A 49 1.61 -2.51 -9.23
C TYR A 49 0.97 -1.16 -8.94
N LEU A 50 1.80 -0.17 -8.61
CA LEU A 50 1.29 1.17 -8.31
C LEU A 50 0.61 1.74 -9.54
N GLY A 51 -0.65 2.13 -9.36
CA GLY A 51 -1.44 2.63 -10.47
C GLY A 51 -2.16 1.55 -11.26
N LYS A 52 -1.91 0.29 -10.94
CA LYS A 52 -2.58 -0.84 -11.61
C LYS A 52 -3.54 -1.54 -10.66
N HIS A 53 -3.01 -2.06 -9.59
CA HIS A 53 -3.81 -2.71 -8.55
C HIS A 53 -3.64 -2.02 -7.23
N LEU A 54 -2.53 -1.31 -7.04
CA LEU A 54 -2.20 -0.64 -5.80
C LEU A 54 -2.36 0.86 -6.00
N PHE A 55 -3.17 1.50 -5.16
CA PHE A 55 -3.47 2.93 -5.29
C PHE A 55 -3.28 3.62 -3.95
N VAL A 56 -2.68 4.80 -3.98
CA VAL A 56 -2.56 5.64 -2.79
C VAL A 56 -3.85 6.42 -2.65
N ILE A 57 -4.50 6.26 -1.50
CA ILE A 57 -5.80 6.92 -1.26
C ILE A 57 -5.72 8.01 -0.19
N GLY A 58 -4.55 8.13 0.47
CA GLY A 58 -4.35 9.19 1.45
C GLY A 58 -2.96 9.08 2.03
N GLY A 59 -2.52 10.11 2.70
CA GLY A 59 -1.20 10.11 3.27
C GLY A 59 -1.12 10.88 4.55
N SER A 60 -0.21 10.47 5.43
CA SER A 60 -0.05 11.12 6.71
C SER A 60 0.46 12.55 6.56
N HIS A 61 1.07 12.85 5.45
CA HIS A 61 1.60 14.19 5.19
C HIS A 61 0.55 15.17 4.70
N GLU A 62 -0.65 14.70 4.43
CA GLU A 62 -1.72 15.57 3.98
C GLU A 62 -2.41 16.17 5.19
N CYS A 63 -2.32 17.46 5.30
CA CYS A 63 -2.94 18.15 6.41
C CYS A 63 -4.39 18.46 6.14
N ARG A 64 -5.17 18.44 7.18
CA ARG A 64 -6.60 18.78 7.11
C ARG A 64 -6.89 19.94 8.01
#